data_837769ad2e047afd209f2127ffa7b653
#
_entry.id   837769ad2e047afd209f2127ffa7b653
#
_cell.length_a   1.000
_cell.length_b   1.000
_cell.length_c   1.000
_cell.angle_alpha   90.00
_cell.angle_beta   90.00
_cell.angle_gamma   90.00
#
_symmetry.space_group_name_H-M   'P 1'
#
loop_
_entity.id
_entity.type
_entity.pdbx_description
1 polymer ?
#
loop_
_entity_poly.entity_id
_entity_poly.type
_entity_poly.pdbx_seq_one_letter_code
_entity_poly.pdbx_strand_id
1 'polypeptide(L)'
;MVRLEQAAKKDLKEAAQGFGVCTLAVLILYLISGMDAINMREAHLSLLMAILTSCCAFYVTSAFIGTKKRFLSLISAVPAFGIYYLIFKLSFDACGRRTMPCVSIMEGVLLWAGLGTIIVSVVTLAIGKKFKAADLVLSVLAAGFVMRAVMVLFTPLNFYQHDVSNFSGRQAGFHDSYILYIYDNFTIPDVDVRYYGEFYHPPLHYILSAIFLRLHNVLPLKFAGDIDGLKILPMLWTSYTVLFAKKILERLKIGGTALAFSLLFISLNPHMIYLAIQVNNEALALMLLAGTLYFALEWYEKPELKTILYTALCIGCAMMTKLSMGFVAFPVAWIFLSKLIRVGRTKAEKGAKKPALKTNGLIKQFAAFAAVVFPLGLWFPLKNLIGYGVPMTYVYAIDSSANMDVWMFSPMQRLLLPSAELIKNPFIMEGAAGNDFNIFLAIVKTGLFDERQYESPYMIAVARIMLVLAIILIPVVIIAAVRGAAKRYKDSGRKLFGNTEGIAMWILAASFVIPEIVFCFKYPVTCSASFRYIAPLLIAVAFWSGSAMKNAEEKEAGKGLRILSVCLKVLFGLFALMTVLFYGPFTQYAFVWQTLIRG
;
A
#
# COMPACT_ATOMS: atom_id res chain seq x y z
N MET A 1 -19.57 -15.07 25.78
CA MET A 1 -18.18 -15.54 25.60
C MET A 1 -18.04 -16.46 24.39
N VAL A 2 -18.74 -17.59 24.31
CA VAL A 2 -18.66 -18.56 23.17
C VAL A 2 -18.92 -17.93 21.80
N ARG A 3 -19.93 -17.07 21.63
CA ARG A 3 -20.23 -16.39 20.34
C ARG A 3 -19.13 -15.40 19.92
N LEU A 4 -18.49 -14.71 20.86
CA LEU A 4 -17.35 -13.80 20.58
C LEU A 4 -16.09 -14.57 20.19
N GLU A 5 -15.86 -15.71 20.81
CA GLU A 5 -14.74 -16.60 20.48
C GLU A 5 -14.92 -17.27 19.11
N GLN A 6 -16.14 -17.65 18.75
CA GLN A 6 -16.47 -18.16 17.42
C GLN A 6 -16.33 -17.07 16.34
N ALA A 7 -16.75 -15.83 16.63
CA ALA A 7 -16.57 -14.70 15.72
C ALA A 7 -15.08 -14.40 15.47
N ALA A 8 -14.26 -14.34 16.54
CA ALA A 8 -12.82 -14.12 16.41
C ALA A 8 -12.09 -15.25 15.65
N LYS A 9 -12.47 -16.53 15.87
CA LYS A 9 -11.94 -17.65 15.10
C LYS A 9 -12.34 -17.57 13.62
N LYS A 10 -13.57 -17.12 13.32
CA LYS A 10 -14.03 -16.91 11.96
C LYS A 10 -13.26 -15.80 11.26
N ASP A 11 -13.06 -14.65 11.92
CA ASP A 11 -12.32 -13.50 11.39
C ASP A 11 -10.86 -13.85 11.11
N LEU A 12 -10.21 -14.60 12.01
CA LEU A 12 -8.84 -15.06 11.82
C LEU A 12 -8.75 -16.05 10.64
N LYS A 13 -9.72 -16.96 10.50
CA LYS A 13 -9.79 -17.89 9.36
C LYS A 13 -9.98 -17.16 8.04
N GLU A 14 -10.88 -16.18 7.98
CA GLU A 14 -11.11 -15.37 6.79
C GLU A 14 -9.89 -14.52 6.43
N ALA A 15 -9.19 -13.96 7.44
CA ALA A 15 -7.93 -13.26 7.22
C ALA A 15 -6.87 -14.21 6.65
N ALA A 16 -6.63 -15.35 7.28
CA ALA A 16 -5.66 -16.34 6.82
C ALA A 16 -5.99 -16.83 5.40
N GLN A 17 -7.27 -17.04 5.07
CA GLN A 17 -7.69 -17.39 3.71
C GLN A 17 -7.40 -16.27 2.71
N GLY A 18 -7.70 -15.00 3.04
CA GLY A 18 -7.41 -13.85 2.19
C GLY A 18 -5.91 -13.69 1.91
N PHE A 19 -5.08 -13.78 2.95
CA PHE A 19 -3.61 -13.73 2.80
C PHE A 19 -3.08 -14.94 2.03
N GLY A 20 -3.60 -16.16 2.28
CA GLY A 20 -3.23 -17.37 1.56
C GLY A 20 -3.56 -17.30 0.08
N VAL A 21 -4.74 -16.81 -0.29
CA VAL A 21 -5.14 -16.61 -1.70
C VAL A 21 -4.26 -15.56 -2.37
N CYS A 22 -3.97 -14.44 -1.69
CA CYS A 22 -3.07 -13.42 -2.20
C CYS A 22 -1.66 -13.96 -2.43
N THR A 23 -1.10 -14.71 -1.46
CA THR A 23 0.21 -15.34 -1.60
C THR A 23 0.22 -16.31 -2.78
N LEU A 24 -0.79 -17.17 -2.90
CA LEU A 24 -0.90 -18.11 -4.02
C LEU A 24 -0.97 -17.38 -5.36
N ALA A 25 -1.79 -16.31 -5.47
CA ALA A 25 -1.89 -15.52 -6.69
C ALA A 25 -0.57 -14.86 -7.06
N VAL A 26 0.16 -14.31 -6.08
CA VAL A 26 1.50 -13.72 -6.30
C VAL A 26 2.52 -14.78 -6.67
N LEU A 27 2.49 -15.96 -6.05
CA LEU A 27 3.36 -17.09 -6.43
C LEU A 27 3.06 -17.58 -7.84
N ILE A 28 1.79 -17.72 -8.24
CA ILE A 28 1.42 -18.07 -9.62
C ILE A 28 1.94 -17.01 -10.58
N LEU A 29 1.76 -15.73 -10.25
CA LEU A 29 2.28 -14.64 -11.06
C LEU A 29 3.80 -14.71 -11.19
N TYR A 30 4.50 -14.98 -10.09
CA TYR A 30 5.95 -15.17 -10.07
C TYR A 30 6.37 -16.35 -10.95
N LEU A 31 5.75 -17.50 -10.80
CA LEU A 31 6.00 -18.68 -11.63
C LEU A 31 5.75 -18.38 -13.11
N ILE A 32 4.76 -17.59 -13.43
CA ILE A 32 4.44 -17.15 -14.77
C ILE A 32 5.48 -16.15 -15.30
N SER A 33 5.83 -15.13 -14.50
CA SER A 33 6.77 -14.08 -14.92
C SER A 33 8.20 -14.59 -15.07
N GLY A 34 8.53 -15.67 -14.39
CA GLY A 34 9.86 -16.25 -14.36
C GLY A 34 10.24 -17.15 -15.52
N MET A 35 9.33 -17.49 -16.39
CA MET A 35 9.63 -18.31 -17.57
C MET A 35 10.11 -17.44 -18.73
N ASP A 36 11.37 -17.37 -18.83
CA ASP A 36 12.24 -16.78 -19.85
C ASP A 36 11.77 -15.60 -20.74
N ALA A 37 12.55 -14.56 -20.68
CA ALA A 37 12.24 -13.15 -20.70
C ALA A 37 11.66 -12.55 -22.00
N ILE A 38 11.83 -13.06 -23.16
CA ILE A 38 11.44 -12.34 -24.39
C ILE A 38 10.38 -13.07 -25.21
N ASN A 39 10.40 -14.39 -25.23
CA ASN A 39 9.52 -15.20 -26.06
C ASN A 39 8.27 -15.75 -25.37
N MET A 40 8.16 -15.59 -24.04
CA MET A 40 7.11 -16.22 -23.24
C MET A 40 6.23 -15.24 -22.46
N ARG A 41 6.51 -13.94 -22.43
CA ARG A 41 5.64 -12.91 -21.79
C ARG A 41 4.19 -13.03 -22.28
N GLU A 42 4.03 -13.26 -23.58
CA GLU A 42 2.73 -13.38 -24.25
C GLU A 42 1.92 -14.56 -23.70
N ALA A 43 2.54 -15.74 -23.58
CA ALA A 43 1.90 -16.93 -23.05
C ALA A 43 1.49 -16.75 -21.58
N HIS A 44 2.32 -16.07 -20.79
CA HIS A 44 2.06 -15.87 -19.36
C HIS A 44 0.95 -14.88 -19.08
N LEU A 45 0.85 -13.84 -19.88
CA LEU A 45 -0.25 -12.89 -19.80
C LEU A 45 -1.56 -13.54 -20.19
N SER A 46 -1.53 -14.33 -21.26
CA SER A 46 -2.68 -15.12 -21.69
C SER A 46 -3.11 -16.08 -20.58
N LEU A 47 -2.16 -16.71 -19.89
CA LEU A 47 -2.42 -17.59 -18.75
C LEU A 47 -2.99 -16.83 -17.55
N LEU A 48 -2.42 -15.67 -17.20
CA LEU A 48 -2.92 -14.85 -16.12
C LEU A 48 -4.37 -14.40 -16.36
N MET A 49 -4.66 -13.94 -17.58
CA MET A 49 -6.02 -13.51 -17.94
C MET A 49 -6.99 -14.68 -18.02
N ALA A 50 -6.55 -15.84 -18.49
CA ALA A 50 -7.34 -17.06 -18.48
C ALA A 50 -7.68 -17.51 -17.04
N ILE A 51 -6.71 -17.44 -16.11
CA ILE A 51 -6.94 -17.73 -14.70
C ILE A 51 -7.96 -16.74 -14.11
N LEU A 52 -7.76 -15.44 -14.33
CA LEU A 52 -8.68 -14.40 -13.83
C LEU A 52 -10.11 -14.63 -14.35
N THR A 53 -10.26 -14.86 -15.64
CA THR A 53 -11.56 -15.08 -16.28
C THR A 53 -12.22 -16.35 -15.76
N SER A 54 -11.43 -17.42 -15.58
CA SER A 54 -11.88 -18.68 -14.99
C SER A 54 -12.36 -18.48 -13.53
N CYS A 55 -11.61 -17.73 -12.73
CA CYS A 55 -12.01 -17.39 -11.36
C CYS A 55 -13.29 -16.56 -11.33
N CYS A 56 -13.44 -15.58 -12.22
CA CYS A 56 -14.66 -14.78 -12.36
C CYS A 56 -15.86 -15.65 -12.78
N ALA A 57 -15.69 -16.54 -13.77
CA ALA A 57 -16.72 -17.46 -14.22
C ALA A 57 -17.14 -18.43 -13.10
N PHE A 58 -16.18 -18.99 -12.37
CA PHE A 58 -16.44 -19.83 -11.20
C PHE A 58 -17.22 -19.07 -10.13
N TYR A 59 -16.80 -17.86 -9.82
CA TYR A 59 -17.44 -17.04 -8.78
C TYR A 59 -18.88 -16.70 -9.14
N VAL A 60 -19.11 -16.18 -10.35
CA VAL A 60 -20.45 -15.82 -10.84
C VAL A 60 -21.38 -17.04 -10.82
N THR A 61 -20.96 -18.15 -11.44
CA THR A 61 -21.79 -19.36 -11.48
C THR A 61 -22.04 -19.94 -10.10
N SER A 62 -21.06 -19.91 -9.19
CA SER A 62 -21.25 -20.32 -7.79
C SER A 62 -22.31 -19.50 -7.07
N ALA A 63 -22.44 -18.21 -7.39
CA ALA A 63 -23.47 -17.34 -6.82
C ALA A 63 -24.89 -17.72 -7.28
N PHE A 64 -25.04 -18.23 -8.51
CA PHE A 64 -26.33 -18.67 -9.05
C PHE A 64 -26.69 -20.10 -8.61
N ILE A 65 -25.73 -21.04 -8.62
CA ILE A 65 -25.95 -22.46 -8.30
C ILE A 65 -26.08 -22.68 -6.78
N GLY A 66 -25.45 -21.83 -5.98
CA GLY A 66 -25.44 -21.91 -4.52
C GLY A 66 -24.33 -22.78 -3.96
N THR A 67 -24.13 -22.65 -2.63
CA THR A 67 -22.95 -23.20 -1.94
C THR A 67 -22.83 -24.70 -1.92
N LYS A 68 -23.96 -25.43 -1.93
CA LYS A 68 -23.98 -26.91 -1.85
C LYS A 68 -23.49 -27.60 -3.14
N LYS A 69 -23.54 -26.90 -4.28
CA LYS A 69 -23.18 -27.46 -5.59
C LYS A 69 -22.05 -26.70 -6.27
N ARG A 70 -21.21 -25.98 -5.50
CA ARG A 70 -20.13 -25.15 -6.01
C ARG A 70 -19.16 -25.85 -6.97
N PHE A 71 -18.93 -27.15 -6.79
CA PHE A 71 -18.06 -27.90 -7.70
C PHE A 71 -18.58 -27.88 -9.16
N LEU A 72 -19.90 -27.77 -9.37
CA LEU A 72 -20.48 -27.66 -10.71
C LEU A 72 -20.09 -26.35 -11.41
N SER A 73 -19.64 -25.34 -10.67
CA SER A 73 -19.13 -24.08 -11.25
C SER A 73 -17.83 -24.30 -12.03
N LEU A 74 -17.13 -25.43 -11.84
CA LEU A 74 -16.00 -25.82 -12.69
C LEU A 74 -16.42 -26.06 -14.14
N ILE A 75 -17.70 -26.42 -14.40
CA ILE A 75 -18.24 -26.59 -15.75
C ILE A 75 -18.14 -25.28 -16.55
N SER A 76 -18.24 -24.11 -15.90
CA SER A 76 -18.05 -22.81 -16.55
C SER A 76 -16.61 -22.31 -16.48
N ALA A 77 -15.91 -22.61 -15.40
CA ALA A 77 -14.55 -22.14 -15.15
C ALA A 77 -13.53 -22.78 -16.11
N VAL A 78 -13.64 -24.10 -16.35
CA VAL A 78 -12.70 -24.81 -17.23
C VAL A 78 -12.81 -24.37 -18.69
N PRO A 79 -14.01 -24.30 -19.31
CA PRO A 79 -14.14 -23.75 -20.66
C PRO A 79 -13.73 -22.28 -20.75
N ALA A 80 -14.08 -21.46 -19.73
CA ALA A 80 -13.66 -20.07 -19.71
C ALA A 80 -12.13 -19.93 -19.75
N PHE A 81 -11.42 -20.73 -18.95
CA PHE A 81 -9.96 -20.81 -18.99
C PHE A 81 -9.46 -21.17 -20.40
N GLY A 82 -9.94 -22.28 -20.95
CA GLY A 82 -9.49 -22.79 -22.24
C GLY A 82 -9.75 -21.80 -23.40
N ILE A 83 -10.96 -21.26 -23.46
CA ILE A 83 -11.36 -20.32 -24.52
C ILE A 83 -10.54 -19.05 -24.45
N TYR A 84 -10.43 -18.44 -23.25
CA TYR A 84 -9.67 -17.19 -23.12
C TYR A 84 -8.17 -17.39 -23.32
N TYR A 85 -7.59 -18.48 -22.80
CA TYR A 85 -6.20 -18.82 -23.06
C TYR A 85 -5.92 -18.97 -24.56
N LEU A 86 -6.80 -19.68 -25.27
CA LEU A 86 -6.67 -19.88 -26.71
C LEU A 86 -6.82 -18.56 -27.49
N ILE A 87 -7.83 -17.76 -27.18
CA ILE A 87 -8.06 -16.45 -27.82
C ILE A 87 -6.85 -15.56 -27.65
N PHE A 88 -6.35 -15.40 -26.44
CA PHE A 88 -5.21 -14.52 -26.16
C PHE A 88 -3.93 -15.06 -26.80
N LYS A 89 -3.68 -16.36 -26.72
CA LYS A 89 -2.53 -16.98 -27.38
C LYS A 89 -2.56 -16.78 -28.89
N LEU A 90 -3.69 -17.07 -29.52
CA LEU A 90 -3.85 -16.88 -30.98
C LEU A 90 -3.74 -15.40 -31.36
N SER A 91 -4.21 -14.49 -30.54
CA SER A 91 -4.09 -13.05 -30.78
C SER A 91 -2.64 -12.59 -30.74
N PHE A 92 -1.83 -13.08 -29.77
CA PHE A 92 -0.40 -12.81 -29.72
C PHE A 92 0.36 -13.45 -30.90
N ASP A 93 0.04 -14.69 -31.23
CA ASP A 93 0.65 -15.39 -32.37
C ASP A 93 0.35 -14.66 -33.68
N ALA A 94 -0.87 -14.13 -33.83
CA ALA A 94 -1.30 -13.35 -35.01
C ALA A 94 -0.64 -11.97 -35.11
N CYS A 95 -0.40 -11.31 -33.95
CA CYS A 95 0.37 -10.07 -33.92
C CYS A 95 1.78 -10.24 -34.48
N GLY A 96 2.21 -11.48 -34.57
CA GLY A 96 3.52 -11.87 -35.11
C GLY A 96 4.64 -11.25 -34.27
N ARG A 97 5.54 -12.01 -33.74
CA ARG A 97 6.73 -11.63 -32.95
C ARG A 97 7.57 -10.49 -33.55
N ARG A 98 7.02 -9.71 -34.48
CA ARG A 98 7.75 -8.87 -35.41
C ARG A 98 7.77 -7.39 -35.09
N THR A 99 6.87 -6.87 -34.25
CA THR A 99 6.91 -5.44 -33.94
C THR A 99 6.54 -5.19 -32.47
N MET A 100 7.44 -4.56 -31.73
CA MET A 100 7.19 -4.10 -30.35
C MET A 100 5.84 -3.36 -30.19
N PRO A 101 5.37 -2.54 -31.17
CA PRO A 101 4.06 -1.91 -31.12
C PRO A 101 2.88 -2.86 -30.91
N CYS A 102 2.88 -3.97 -31.62
CA CYS A 102 1.76 -4.93 -31.57
C CYS A 102 1.68 -5.62 -30.20
N VAL A 103 2.82 -6.01 -29.64
CA VAL A 103 2.89 -6.65 -28.32
C VAL A 103 2.32 -5.71 -27.26
N SER A 104 2.71 -4.44 -27.23
CA SER A 104 2.24 -3.48 -26.21
C SER A 104 0.77 -3.12 -26.34
N ILE A 105 0.23 -3.10 -27.56
CA ILE A 105 -1.22 -2.95 -27.78
C ILE A 105 -1.96 -4.16 -27.19
N MET A 106 -1.47 -5.38 -27.43
CA MET A 106 -2.07 -6.59 -26.87
C MET A 106 -1.99 -6.63 -25.35
N GLU A 107 -0.88 -6.18 -24.78
CA GLU A 107 -0.73 -6.00 -23.31
C GLU A 107 -1.80 -5.06 -22.74
N GLY A 108 -2.04 -3.92 -23.42
CA GLY A 108 -3.12 -3.02 -23.07
C GLY A 108 -4.50 -3.65 -23.20
N VAL A 109 -4.74 -4.37 -24.30
CA VAL A 109 -5.99 -5.11 -24.50
C VAL A 109 -6.22 -6.12 -23.38
N LEU A 110 -5.19 -6.84 -22.95
CA LEU A 110 -5.29 -7.81 -21.85
C LEU A 110 -5.65 -7.17 -20.51
N LEU A 111 -5.04 -6.01 -20.17
CA LEU A 111 -5.43 -5.28 -18.95
C LEU A 111 -6.90 -4.90 -18.99
N TRP A 112 -7.32 -4.27 -20.10
CA TRP A 112 -8.71 -3.82 -20.24
C TRP A 112 -9.68 -5.00 -20.29
N ALA A 113 -9.29 -6.13 -20.91
CA ALA A 113 -10.07 -7.35 -20.86
C ALA A 113 -10.18 -7.90 -19.44
N GLY A 114 -9.10 -7.89 -18.66
CA GLY A 114 -9.12 -8.30 -17.25
C GLY A 114 -10.03 -7.44 -16.40
N LEU A 115 -9.89 -6.12 -16.48
CA LEU A 115 -10.76 -5.17 -15.78
C LEU A 115 -12.21 -5.29 -16.27
N GLY A 116 -12.40 -5.44 -17.59
CA GLY A 116 -13.72 -5.67 -18.19
C GLY A 116 -14.39 -6.94 -17.68
N THR A 117 -13.65 -8.03 -17.52
CA THR A 117 -14.15 -9.28 -16.95
C THR A 117 -14.66 -9.10 -15.51
N ILE A 118 -13.97 -8.31 -14.70
CA ILE A 118 -14.42 -7.96 -13.35
C ILE A 118 -15.73 -7.15 -13.43
N ILE A 119 -15.79 -6.15 -14.30
CA ILE A 119 -16.99 -5.32 -14.50
C ILE A 119 -18.17 -6.17 -14.96
N VAL A 120 -17.97 -7.01 -15.98
CA VAL A 120 -19.01 -7.92 -16.51
C VAL A 120 -19.52 -8.85 -15.42
N SER A 121 -18.62 -9.37 -14.57
CA SER A 121 -19.01 -10.22 -13.43
C SER A 121 -19.92 -9.48 -12.44
N VAL A 122 -19.57 -8.24 -12.09
CA VAL A 122 -20.39 -7.37 -11.22
C VAL A 122 -21.78 -7.11 -11.85
N VAL A 123 -21.81 -6.74 -13.13
CA VAL A 123 -23.04 -6.47 -13.87
C VAL A 123 -23.92 -7.72 -13.94
N THR A 124 -23.34 -8.88 -14.24
CA THR A 124 -24.07 -10.15 -14.31
C THR A 124 -24.70 -10.51 -12.95
N LEU A 125 -23.96 -10.33 -11.85
CA LEU A 125 -24.48 -10.56 -10.51
C LEU A 125 -25.61 -9.55 -10.17
N ALA A 126 -25.47 -8.30 -10.60
CA ALA A 126 -26.47 -7.27 -10.36
C ALA A 126 -27.77 -7.54 -11.14
N ILE A 127 -27.68 -7.86 -12.43
CA ILE A 127 -28.85 -8.22 -13.28
C ILE A 127 -29.54 -9.46 -12.69
N GLY A 128 -28.78 -10.47 -12.29
CA GLY A 128 -29.30 -11.67 -11.66
C GLY A 128 -29.81 -11.51 -10.23
N LYS A 129 -29.80 -10.29 -9.67
CA LYS A 129 -30.19 -9.98 -8.27
C LYS A 129 -29.41 -10.79 -7.23
N LYS A 130 -28.16 -11.16 -7.57
CA LYS A 130 -27.24 -11.91 -6.69
C LYS A 130 -26.14 -11.00 -6.12
N PHE A 131 -26.04 -9.77 -6.57
CA PHE A 131 -25.03 -8.81 -6.16
C PHE A 131 -25.14 -8.45 -4.68
N LYS A 132 -24.00 -8.47 -4.00
CA LYS A 132 -23.85 -8.08 -2.59
C LYS A 132 -22.74 -7.07 -2.44
N ALA A 133 -22.77 -6.27 -1.39
CA ALA A 133 -21.68 -5.33 -1.09
C ALA A 133 -20.30 -6.01 -0.96
N ALA A 134 -20.28 -7.28 -0.54
CA ALA A 134 -19.05 -8.07 -0.49
C ALA A 134 -18.45 -8.31 -1.88
N ASP A 135 -19.28 -8.41 -2.92
CA ASP A 135 -18.82 -8.61 -4.30
C ASP A 135 -18.14 -7.35 -4.82
N LEU A 136 -18.61 -6.17 -4.43
CA LEU A 136 -17.96 -4.90 -4.74
C LEU A 136 -16.59 -4.78 -4.07
N VAL A 137 -16.49 -5.18 -2.79
CA VAL A 137 -15.21 -5.23 -2.06
C VAL A 137 -14.23 -6.16 -2.76
N LEU A 138 -14.67 -7.36 -3.12
CA LEU A 138 -13.84 -8.33 -3.83
C LEU A 138 -13.38 -7.79 -5.19
N SER A 139 -14.27 -7.15 -5.94
CA SER A 139 -13.96 -6.56 -7.26
C SER A 139 -12.92 -5.45 -7.15
N VAL A 140 -13.01 -4.60 -6.13
CA VAL A 140 -12.03 -3.55 -5.85
C VAL A 140 -10.64 -4.14 -5.52
N LEU A 141 -10.61 -5.18 -4.69
CA LEU A 141 -9.35 -5.87 -4.36
C LEU A 141 -8.74 -6.53 -5.60
N ALA A 142 -9.57 -7.19 -6.41
CA ALA A 142 -9.12 -7.82 -7.66
C ALA A 142 -8.61 -6.79 -8.68
N ALA A 143 -9.32 -5.67 -8.87
CA ALA A 143 -8.89 -4.61 -9.78
C ALA A 143 -7.54 -4.00 -9.37
N GLY A 144 -7.36 -3.70 -8.08
CA GLY A 144 -6.07 -3.20 -7.59
C GLY A 144 -4.94 -4.24 -7.69
N PHE A 145 -5.25 -5.52 -7.47
CA PHE A 145 -4.28 -6.60 -7.69
C PHE A 145 -3.88 -6.70 -9.16
N VAL A 146 -4.84 -6.66 -10.10
CA VAL A 146 -4.57 -6.67 -11.54
C VAL A 146 -3.69 -5.50 -11.94
N MET A 147 -3.96 -4.28 -11.44
CA MET A 147 -3.13 -3.11 -11.74
C MET A 147 -1.68 -3.30 -11.25
N ARG A 148 -1.47 -3.77 -10.03
CA ARG A 148 -0.12 -4.06 -9.52
C ARG A 148 0.57 -5.18 -10.30
N ALA A 149 -0.17 -6.24 -10.65
CA ALA A 149 0.35 -7.34 -11.46
C ALA A 149 0.83 -6.87 -12.83
N VAL A 150 0.03 -6.04 -13.49
CA VAL A 150 0.38 -5.42 -14.77
C VAL A 150 1.65 -4.58 -14.63
N MET A 151 1.76 -3.75 -13.58
CA MET A 151 2.97 -2.98 -13.33
C MET A 151 4.21 -3.88 -13.18
N VAL A 152 4.12 -4.96 -12.41
CA VAL A 152 5.23 -5.91 -12.22
C VAL A 152 5.64 -6.58 -13.53
N LEU A 153 4.68 -6.99 -14.35
CA LEU A 153 4.95 -7.73 -15.59
C LEU A 153 5.48 -6.85 -16.71
N PHE A 154 4.99 -5.61 -16.83
CA PHE A 154 5.26 -4.76 -17.99
C PHE A 154 6.31 -3.69 -17.78
N THR A 155 6.63 -3.36 -16.52
CA THR A 155 7.60 -2.32 -16.23
C THR A 155 8.99 -2.94 -16.13
N PRO A 156 9.98 -2.47 -16.93
CA PRO A 156 11.36 -2.89 -16.77
C PRO A 156 11.89 -2.62 -15.36
N LEU A 157 12.81 -3.45 -14.88
CA LEU A 157 13.37 -3.33 -13.53
C LEU A 157 13.95 -1.94 -13.23
N ASN A 158 14.58 -1.31 -14.24
CA ASN A 158 15.22 -0.01 -14.09
C ASN A 158 14.22 1.19 -14.11
N PHE A 159 12.92 0.90 -14.22
CA PHE A 159 11.88 1.91 -14.28
C PHE A 159 11.23 2.09 -12.90
N TYR A 160 10.91 3.31 -12.50
CA TYR A 160 10.28 3.65 -11.22
C TYR A 160 11.06 3.19 -9.98
N GLN A 161 12.38 3.00 -10.10
CA GLN A 161 13.21 2.68 -8.95
C GLN A 161 13.78 3.97 -8.34
N HIS A 162 13.96 3.95 -7.01
CA HIS A 162 14.66 4.98 -6.25
C HIS A 162 15.92 4.37 -5.64
N ASP A 163 17.00 5.10 -5.70
CA ASP A 163 18.25 4.80 -5.01
C ASP A 163 18.78 3.38 -5.31
N VAL A 164 18.70 2.98 -6.60
CA VAL A 164 19.26 1.75 -7.13
C VAL A 164 20.25 2.02 -8.26
N SER A 165 21.33 1.23 -8.35
CA SER A 165 22.40 1.37 -9.33
C SER A 165 22.10 0.70 -10.68
N ASN A 166 20.87 0.64 -11.11
CA ASN A 166 20.40 -0.12 -12.28
C ASN A 166 20.74 -1.63 -12.23
N PHE A 167 21.05 -2.15 -11.06
CA PHE A 167 21.46 -3.55 -10.83
C PHE A 167 22.65 -4.00 -11.70
N SER A 168 23.34 -3.06 -12.32
CA SER A 168 24.44 -3.31 -13.25
C SER A 168 25.82 -3.36 -12.59
N GLY A 169 25.90 -2.95 -11.33
CA GLY A 169 27.16 -2.88 -10.62
C GLY A 169 27.01 -3.16 -9.13
N ARG A 170 28.06 -3.71 -8.53
CA ARG A 170 28.21 -3.84 -7.08
C ARG A 170 28.71 -2.52 -6.46
N GLN A 171 28.29 -1.40 -7.04
CA GLN A 171 28.65 -0.09 -6.53
C GLN A 171 27.96 0.11 -5.19
N ALA A 172 28.74 0.22 -4.13
CA ALA A 172 28.22 0.40 -2.78
C ALA A 172 27.41 1.71 -2.66
N GLY A 173 26.35 1.70 -1.89
CA GLY A 173 25.59 2.89 -1.57
C GLY A 173 24.16 2.95 -2.13
N PHE A 174 23.67 1.84 -2.68
CA PHE A 174 22.32 1.74 -3.23
C PHE A 174 21.53 0.57 -2.61
N HIS A 175 20.19 0.57 -2.73
CA HIS A 175 19.34 -0.51 -2.22
C HIS A 175 19.70 -1.87 -2.82
N ASP A 176 19.94 -1.95 -4.11
CA ASP A 176 20.33 -3.18 -4.80
C ASP A 176 21.70 -3.68 -4.38
N SER A 177 22.66 -2.79 -4.19
CA SER A 177 24.01 -3.19 -3.72
C SER A 177 23.98 -3.73 -2.29
N TYR A 178 23.10 -3.23 -1.43
CA TYR A 178 22.91 -3.77 -0.08
C TYR A 178 22.32 -5.18 -0.12
N ILE A 179 21.31 -5.44 -0.99
CA ILE A 179 20.74 -6.77 -1.21
C ILE A 179 21.83 -7.72 -1.69
N LEU A 180 22.60 -7.32 -2.71
CA LEU A 180 23.67 -8.13 -3.30
C LEU A 180 24.82 -8.38 -2.32
N TYR A 181 25.16 -7.40 -1.48
CA TYR A 181 26.17 -7.62 -0.43
C TYR A 181 25.76 -8.75 0.51
N ILE A 182 24.51 -8.74 1.01
CA ILE A 182 24.00 -9.80 1.89
C ILE A 182 23.89 -11.13 1.13
N TYR A 183 23.48 -11.08 -0.12
CA TYR A 183 23.41 -12.25 -1.00
C TYR A 183 24.77 -12.92 -1.16
N ASP A 184 25.82 -12.17 -1.42
CA ASP A 184 27.18 -12.71 -1.64
C ASP A 184 27.85 -13.17 -0.34
N ASN A 185 27.75 -12.39 0.74
CA ASN A 185 28.56 -12.56 1.95
C ASN A 185 27.82 -13.28 3.10
N PHE A 186 26.49 -13.50 3.02
CA PHE A 186 25.67 -14.07 4.11
C PHE A 186 25.73 -13.28 5.43
N THR A 187 26.16 -12.05 5.40
CA THR A 187 26.29 -11.18 6.56
C THR A 187 25.81 -9.77 6.25
N ILE A 188 25.41 -9.07 7.31
CA ILE A 188 25.07 -7.65 7.23
C ILE A 188 26.39 -6.86 7.16
N PRO A 189 26.47 -5.81 6.32
CA PRO A 189 27.66 -4.97 6.25
C PRO A 189 28.06 -4.43 7.61
N ASP A 190 29.34 -4.58 7.94
CA ASP A 190 29.94 -3.98 9.14
C ASP A 190 30.85 -2.84 8.73
N VAL A 191 30.23 -1.71 8.37
CA VAL A 191 30.88 -0.52 7.80
C VAL A 191 30.29 0.74 8.43
N ASP A 192 31.04 1.83 8.37
CA ASP A 192 30.51 3.14 8.72
C ASP A 192 29.54 3.61 7.62
N VAL A 193 28.27 3.62 7.95
CA VAL A 193 27.17 3.90 7.02
C VAL A 193 27.19 5.34 6.45
N ARG A 194 28.00 6.24 7.01
CA ARG A 194 28.17 7.60 6.48
C ARG A 194 28.83 7.63 5.09
N TYR A 195 29.54 6.58 4.73
CA TYR A 195 30.23 6.45 3.44
C TYR A 195 29.50 5.59 2.42
N TYR A 196 28.34 5.02 2.78
CA TYR A 196 27.62 4.04 1.95
C TYR A 196 26.12 4.34 1.91
N GLY A 197 25.72 5.29 1.12
CA GLY A 197 24.35 5.68 0.79
C GLY A 197 23.21 5.00 1.59
N GLU A 198 22.52 4.03 1.00
CA GLU A 198 21.36 3.38 1.62
C GLU A 198 21.68 2.37 2.74
N PHE A 199 22.98 2.14 3.07
CA PHE A 199 23.39 1.19 4.12
C PHE A 199 23.06 1.67 5.54
N TYR A 200 22.66 2.92 5.72
CA TYR A 200 22.16 3.41 7.01
C TYR A 200 20.75 2.88 7.35
N HIS A 201 20.03 2.34 6.38
CA HIS A 201 18.74 1.73 6.63
C HIS A 201 18.87 0.38 7.37
N PRO A 202 17.94 0.09 8.30
CA PRO A 202 17.90 -1.21 8.97
C PRO A 202 17.65 -2.36 7.98
N PRO A 203 18.24 -3.56 8.23
CA PRO A 203 18.52 -4.55 7.20
C PRO A 203 17.39 -5.52 6.82
N LEU A 204 16.21 -5.50 7.45
CA LEU A 204 15.22 -6.57 7.27
C LEU A 204 14.76 -6.74 5.81
N HIS A 205 14.50 -5.63 5.12
CA HIS A 205 14.12 -5.68 3.69
C HIS A 205 15.20 -6.38 2.86
N TYR A 206 16.46 -5.99 3.06
CA TYR A 206 17.60 -6.50 2.29
C TYR A 206 17.88 -7.97 2.59
N ILE A 207 17.73 -8.39 3.85
CA ILE A 207 17.83 -9.80 4.26
C ILE A 207 16.77 -10.64 3.56
N LEU A 208 15.49 -10.21 3.60
CA LEU A 208 14.40 -10.96 2.97
C LEU A 208 14.57 -11.04 1.45
N SER A 209 15.02 -9.96 0.82
CA SER A 209 15.31 -9.90 -0.61
C SER A 209 16.48 -10.80 -1.00
N ALA A 210 17.56 -10.81 -0.21
CA ALA A 210 18.71 -11.70 -0.43
C ALA A 210 18.33 -13.18 -0.24
N ILE A 211 17.54 -13.51 0.78
CA ILE A 211 17.01 -14.86 0.98
C ILE A 211 16.14 -15.28 -0.22
N PHE A 212 15.26 -14.39 -0.70
CA PHE A 212 14.42 -14.66 -1.86
C PHE A 212 15.27 -14.95 -3.11
N LEU A 213 16.29 -14.15 -3.40
CA LEU A 213 17.22 -14.41 -4.51
C LEU A 213 17.95 -15.75 -4.36
N ARG A 214 18.36 -16.12 -3.16
CA ARG A 214 19.01 -17.40 -2.89
C ARG A 214 18.08 -18.59 -3.14
N LEU A 215 16.84 -18.50 -2.63
CA LEU A 215 15.84 -19.54 -2.87
C LEU A 215 15.52 -19.68 -4.36
N HIS A 216 15.44 -18.56 -5.07
CA HIS A 216 15.24 -18.52 -6.50
C HIS A 216 16.35 -19.27 -7.27
N ASN A 217 17.62 -19.06 -6.89
CA ASN A 217 18.76 -19.66 -7.59
C ASN A 217 18.98 -21.15 -7.25
N VAL A 218 18.49 -21.62 -6.09
CA VAL A 218 18.62 -23.03 -5.67
C VAL A 218 17.49 -23.89 -6.25
N LEU A 219 16.31 -23.32 -6.44
CA LEU A 219 15.19 -24.04 -7.02
C LEU A 219 15.45 -24.28 -8.53
N PRO A 220 15.20 -25.50 -9.06
CA PRO A 220 15.42 -25.82 -10.48
C PRO A 220 14.50 -25.05 -11.43
N LEU A 221 13.70 -24.17 -10.91
CA LEU A 221 12.85 -23.23 -11.59
C LEU A 221 13.73 -22.02 -11.99
N LYS A 222 14.53 -22.13 -13.05
CA LYS A 222 15.24 -20.99 -13.63
C LYS A 222 14.23 -20.03 -14.25
N PHE A 223 13.74 -19.15 -13.41
CA PHE A 223 12.89 -18.03 -13.81
C PHE A 223 13.77 -16.85 -14.18
N ALA A 224 13.29 -16.07 -15.15
CA ALA A 224 14.05 -14.99 -15.79
C ALA A 224 14.93 -14.17 -14.85
N GLY A 225 16.01 -13.71 -15.41
CA GLY A 225 17.04 -12.80 -14.90
C GLY A 225 16.84 -12.36 -13.46
N ASP A 226 17.49 -13.00 -12.61
CA ASP A 226 17.58 -13.06 -11.17
C ASP A 226 17.01 -11.89 -10.37
N ILE A 227 17.20 -10.66 -10.83
CA ILE A 227 16.93 -9.44 -10.07
C ILE A 227 15.53 -8.88 -10.37
N ASP A 228 15.03 -9.05 -11.60
CA ASP A 228 13.67 -8.58 -11.97
C ASP A 228 12.57 -9.29 -11.16
N GLY A 229 12.80 -10.52 -10.76
CA GLY A 229 11.93 -11.29 -9.87
C GLY A 229 11.76 -10.68 -8.48
N LEU A 230 12.67 -9.81 -8.03
CA LEU A 230 12.54 -9.11 -6.74
C LEU A 230 11.29 -8.25 -6.66
N LYS A 231 10.75 -7.72 -7.77
CA LYS A 231 9.52 -6.93 -7.80
C LYS A 231 8.29 -7.68 -7.26
N ILE A 232 8.37 -9.01 -7.20
CA ILE A 232 7.28 -9.82 -6.65
C ILE A 232 7.09 -9.56 -5.14
N LEU A 233 8.15 -9.25 -4.42
CA LEU A 233 8.10 -8.97 -2.99
C LEU A 233 7.33 -7.68 -2.67
N PRO A 234 7.67 -6.50 -3.24
CA PRO A 234 6.89 -5.29 -3.00
C PRO A 234 5.44 -5.43 -3.50
N MET A 235 5.17 -6.20 -4.57
CA MET A 235 3.80 -6.52 -4.97
C MET A 235 3.04 -7.30 -3.88
N LEU A 236 3.67 -8.31 -3.29
CA LEU A 236 3.09 -9.07 -2.19
C LEU A 236 2.84 -8.18 -0.97
N TRP A 237 3.82 -7.37 -0.59
CA TRP A 237 3.73 -6.50 0.59
C TRP A 237 2.66 -5.40 0.42
N THR A 238 2.59 -4.75 -0.74
CA THR A 238 1.54 -3.76 -1.02
C THR A 238 0.16 -4.40 -1.06
N SER A 239 0.04 -5.63 -1.56
CA SER A 239 -1.22 -6.38 -1.53
C SER A 239 -1.64 -6.75 -0.11
N TYR A 240 -0.70 -7.15 0.74
CA TYR A 240 -0.96 -7.37 2.17
C TYR A 240 -1.33 -6.08 2.90
N THR A 241 -0.73 -4.94 2.55
CA THR A 241 -1.13 -3.63 3.09
C THR A 241 -2.61 -3.36 2.86
N VAL A 242 -3.11 -3.61 1.63
CA VAL A 242 -4.54 -3.45 1.31
C VAL A 242 -5.41 -4.41 2.10
N LEU A 243 -4.98 -5.66 2.29
CA LEU A 243 -5.71 -6.64 3.11
C LEU A 243 -5.74 -6.26 4.60
N PHE A 244 -4.63 -5.76 5.16
CA PHE A 244 -4.63 -5.22 6.51
C PHE A 244 -5.52 -3.98 6.64
N ALA A 245 -5.47 -3.06 5.66
CA ALA A 245 -6.37 -1.90 5.64
C ALA A 245 -7.84 -2.33 5.62
N LYS A 246 -8.21 -3.34 4.82
CA LYS A 246 -9.55 -3.94 4.85
C LYS A 246 -9.91 -4.42 6.25
N LYS A 247 -9.04 -5.19 6.90
CA LYS A 247 -9.29 -5.73 8.24
C LYS A 247 -9.37 -4.64 9.31
N ILE A 248 -8.54 -3.59 9.21
CA ILE A 248 -8.62 -2.41 10.08
C ILE A 248 -9.97 -1.72 9.93
N LEU A 249 -10.41 -1.45 8.70
CA LEU A 249 -11.68 -0.77 8.42
C LEU A 249 -12.89 -1.59 8.90
N GLU A 250 -12.88 -2.91 8.67
CA GLU A 250 -13.91 -3.83 9.18
C GLU A 250 -13.99 -3.81 10.70
N ARG A 251 -12.83 -3.82 11.38
CA ARG A 251 -12.74 -3.74 12.84
C ARG A 251 -13.23 -2.39 13.37
N LEU A 252 -12.98 -1.33 12.63
CA LEU A 252 -13.54 0.01 12.88
C LEU A 252 -15.01 0.13 12.46
N LYS A 253 -15.65 -1.00 12.18
CA LYS A 253 -17.08 -1.12 11.85
C LYS A 253 -17.49 -0.40 10.57
N ILE A 254 -16.56 -0.24 9.62
CA ILE A 254 -16.86 0.23 8.27
C ILE A 254 -17.14 -1.01 7.42
N GLY A 255 -18.31 -1.06 6.81
CA GLY A 255 -18.77 -2.19 5.98
C GLY A 255 -19.55 -1.71 4.77
N GLY A 256 -20.07 -2.68 4.00
CA GLY A 256 -20.93 -2.37 2.85
C GLY A 256 -20.24 -1.54 1.76
N THR A 257 -20.96 -0.62 1.16
CA THR A 257 -20.44 0.25 0.10
C THR A 257 -19.38 1.22 0.62
N ALA A 258 -19.48 1.67 1.87
CA ALA A 258 -18.48 2.52 2.50
C ALA A 258 -17.10 1.85 2.57
N LEU A 259 -17.05 0.57 2.90
CA LEU A 259 -15.81 -0.23 2.88
C LEU A 259 -15.24 -0.34 1.45
N ALA A 260 -16.10 -0.64 0.48
CA ALA A 260 -15.67 -0.80 -0.91
C ALA A 260 -15.02 0.47 -1.46
N PHE A 261 -15.66 1.65 -1.27
CA PHE A 261 -15.08 2.91 -1.74
C PHE A 261 -13.85 3.35 -0.95
N SER A 262 -13.78 3.07 0.35
CA SER A 262 -12.56 3.31 1.14
C SER A 262 -11.39 2.45 0.64
N LEU A 263 -11.65 1.19 0.30
CA LEU A 263 -10.66 0.29 -0.28
C LEU A 263 -10.32 0.64 -1.73
N LEU A 264 -11.29 1.16 -2.51
CA LEU A 264 -11.03 1.66 -3.86
C LEU A 264 -9.94 2.74 -3.84
N PHE A 265 -10.04 3.69 -2.89
CA PHE A 265 -9.05 4.73 -2.70
C PHE A 265 -7.66 4.19 -2.36
N ILE A 266 -7.54 3.16 -1.49
CA ILE A 266 -6.24 2.57 -1.14
C ILE A 266 -5.74 1.67 -2.26
N SER A 267 -6.58 0.75 -2.76
CA SER A 267 -6.16 -0.33 -3.67
C SER A 267 -5.76 0.17 -5.05
N LEU A 268 -6.40 1.25 -5.52
CA LEU A 268 -6.09 1.95 -6.77
C LEU A 268 -5.43 3.32 -6.53
N ASN A 269 -4.82 3.53 -5.34
CA ASN A 269 -4.00 4.71 -5.13
C ASN A 269 -2.74 4.65 -6.01
N PRO A 270 -2.35 5.73 -6.71
CA PRO A 270 -1.13 5.77 -7.51
C PRO A 270 0.10 5.27 -6.76
N HIS A 271 0.30 5.77 -5.53
CA HIS A 271 1.42 5.36 -4.69
C HIS A 271 1.45 3.84 -4.46
N MET A 272 0.29 3.20 -4.20
CA MET A 272 0.22 1.74 -4.01
C MET A 272 0.47 0.95 -5.31
N ILE A 273 0.26 1.57 -6.47
CA ILE A 273 0.50 0.94 -7.78
C ILE A 273 1.99 0.97 -8.11
N TYR A 274 2.65 2.15 -8.07
CA TYR A 274 4.08 2.21 -8.40
C TYR A 274 4.97 1.63 -7.29
N LEU A 275 4.58 1.72 -6.01
CA LEU A 275 5.30 1.07 -4.91
C LEU A 275 5.38 -0.46 -5.06
N ALA A 276 4.44 -1.07 -5.79
CA ALA A 276 4.42 -2.52 -6.00
C ALA A 276 5.59 -3.04 -6.86
N ILE A 277 6.34 -2.17 -7.52
CA ILE A 277 7.50 -2.54 -8.33
C ILE A 277 8.82 -2.00 -7.80
N GLN A 278 8.79 -1.16 -6.77
CA GLN A 278 9.99 -0.55 -6.21
C GLN A 278 10.72 -1.53 -5.28
N VAL A 279 11.97 -1.84 -5.64
CA VAL A 279 12.84 -2.74 -4.86
C VAL A 279 13.57 -1.93 -3.78
N ASN A 280 12.78 -1.43 -2.83
CA ASN A 280 13.26 -0.70 -1.66
C ASN A 280 12.51 -1.12 -0.40
N ASN A 281 12.87 -0.54 0.73
CA ASN A 281 12.32 -0.90 2.04
C ASN A 281 10.89 -0.38 2.32
N GLU A 282 10.32 0.49 1.47
CA GLU A 282 9.06 1.20 1.73
C GLU A 282 7.85 0.27 1.80
N ALA A 283 7.72 -0.64 0.81
CA ALA A 283 6.56 -1.51 0.70
C ALA A 283 6.42 -2.47 1.91
N LEU A 284 7.56 -3.06 2.35
CA LEU A 284 7.60 -3.92 3.52
C LEU A 284 7.28 -3.13 4.79
N ALA A 285 7.87 -1.94 4.93
CA ALA A 285 7.67 -1.08 6.09
C ALA A 285 6.20 -0.67 6.25
N LEU A 286 5.53 -0.30 5.15
CA LEU A 286 4.12 0.07 5.16
C LEU A 286 3.21 -1.12 5.50
N MET A 287 3.52 -2.32 4.99
CA MET A 287 2.80 -3.55 5.33
C MET A 287 2.88 -3.87 6.83
N LEU A 288 4.09 -3.82 7.40
CA LEU A 288 4.33 -4.10 8.80
C LEU A 288 3.66 -3.07 9.72
N LEU A 289 3.66 -1.79 9.31
CA LEU A 289 2.91 -0.73 10.00
C LEU A 289 1.40 -1.02 10.00
N ALA A 290 0.83 -1.38 8.86
CA ALA A 290 -0.58 -1.73 8.77
C ALA A 290 -0.91 -2.96 9.65
N GLY A 291 -0.03 -3.96 9.67
CA GLY A 291 -0.10 -5.09 10.60
C GLY A 291 -0.06 -4.68 12.06
N THR A 292 0.83 -3.72 12.41
CA THR A 292 0.92 -3.16 13.77
C THR A 292 -0.41 -2.56 14.22
N LEU A 293 -1.02 -1.71 13.38
CA LEU A 293 -2.32 -1.10 13.67
C LEU A 293 -3.43 -2.14 13.81
N TYR A 294 -3.47 -3.12 12.91
CA TYR A 294 -4.46 -4.19 12.96
C TYR A 294 -4.38 -4.97 14.27
N PHE A 295 -3.20 -5.46 14.65
CA PHE A 295 -3.04 -6.25 15.87
C PHE A 295 -3.19 -5.42 17.14
N ALA A 296 -2.82 -4.13 17.13
CA ALA A 296 -3.07 -3.23 18.25
C ALA A 296 -4.57 -3.00 18.49
N LEU A 297 -5.36 -2.82 17.44
CA LEU A 297 -6.82 -2.71 17.53
C LEU A 297 -7.46 -4.04 17.96
N GLU A 298 -6.95 -5.18 17.50
CA GLU A 298 -7.39 -6.49 17.92
C GLU A 298 -7.13 -6.70 19.41
N TRP A 299 -5.92 -6.36 19.87
CA TRP A 299 -5.58 -6.40 21.29
C TRP A 299 -6.46 -5.48 22.13
N TYR A 300 -6.79 -4.29 21.65
CA TYR A 300 -7.67 -3.37 22.35
C TYR A 300 -9.04 -3.96 22.64
N GLU A 301 -9.62 -4.69 21.71
CA GLU A 301 -10.89 -5.40 21.93
C GLU A 301 -10.71 -6.55 22.92
N LYS A 302 -9.74 -7.43 22.65
CA LYS A 302 -9.45 -8.63 23.43
C LYS A 302 -7.97 -8.70 23.81
N PRO A 303 -7.59 -8.19 25.01
CA PRO A 303 -6.20 -8.17 25.46
C PRO A 303 -5.66 -9.57 25.72
N GLU A 304 -5.00 -10.15 24.74
CA GLU A 304 -4.31 -11.44 24.83
C GLU A 304 -2.81 -11.24 24.63
N LEU A 305 -1.99 -12.05 25.31
CA LEU A 305 -0.54 -12.02 25.15
C LEU A 305 -0.12 -12.24 23.68
N LYS A 306 -0.80 -13.14 22.97
CA LYS A 306 -0.53 -13.45 21.57
C LYS A 306 -0.68 -12.23 20.66
N THR A 307 -1.77 -11.46 20.82
CA THR A 307 -2.04 -10.31 19.96
C THR A 307 -1.11 -9.14 20.25
N ILE A 308 -0.73 -8.89 21.50
CA ILE A 308 0.26 -7.86 21.81
C ILE A 308 1.66 -8.24 21.32
N LEU A 309 2.03 -9.53 21.33
CA LEU A 309 3.28 -10.01 20.75
C LEU A 309 3.30 -9.88 19.22
N TYR A 310 2.17 -10.11 18.54
CA TYR A 310 2.07 -9.82 17.10
C TYR A 310 2.22 -8.32 16.82
N THR A 311 1.63 -7.46 17.65
CA THR A 311 1.84 -6.01 17.55
C THR A 311 3.32 -5.68 17.73
N ALA A 312 3.99 -6.28 18.73
CA ALA A 312 5.40 -6.07 19.02
C ALA A 312 6.31 -6.53 17.86
N LEU A 313 6.03 -7.71 17.30
CA LEU A 313 6.76 -8.21 16.13
C LEU A 313 6.58 -7.29 14.92
N CYS A 314 5.35 -6.87 14.61
CA CYS A 314 5.10 -6.00 13.47
C CYS A 314 5.81 -4.65 13.61
N ILE A 315 5.71 -3.97 14.75
CA ILE A 315 6.38 -2.67 14.94
C ILE A 315 7.90 -2.82 15.01
N GLY A 316 8.43 -3.86 15.68
CA GLY A 316 9.87 -4.13 15.73
C GLY A 316 10.43 -4.41 14.35
N CYS A 317 9.76 -5.24 13.55
CA CYS A 317 10.13 -5.52 12.16
C CYS A 317 9.94 -4.30 11.24
N ALA A 318 8.92 -3.46 11.46
CA ALA A 318 8.75 -2.21 10.74
C ALA A 318 9.95 -1.26 10.97
N MET A 319 10.38 -1.10 12.23
CA MET A 319 11.57 -0.33 12.60
C MET A 319 12.85 -0.98 12.04
N MET A 320 12.94 -2.31 12.03
CA MET A 320 14.03 -3.07 11.42
C MET A 320 14.06 -2.98 9.88
N THR A 321 13.00 -2.46 9.28
CA THR A 321 12.91 -2.18 7.84
C THR A 321 13.20 -0.71 7.55
N LYS A 322 12.56 0.18 8.30
CA LYS A 322 12.71 1.64 8.18
C LYS A 322 12.43 2.27 9.55
N LEU A 323 13.43 2.92 10.13
CA LEU A 323 13.36 3.40 11.51
C LEU A 323 12.20 4.39 11.73
N SER A 324 11.88 5.22 10.74
CA SER A 324 10.77 6.19 10.81
C SER A 324 9.39 5.55 10.98
N MET A 325 9.22 4.25 10.66
CA MET A 325 7.97 3.52 10.93
C MET A 325 7.69 3.38 12.43
N GLY A 326 8.73 3.58 13.27
CA GLY A 326 8.56 3.67 14.73
C GLY A 326 7.58 4.75 15.19
N PHE A 327 7.27 5.75 14.37
CA PHE A 327 6.23 6.75 14.69
C PHE A 327 4.83 6.14 14.89
N VAL A 328 4.58 4.93 14.40
CA VAL A 328 3.34 4.19 14.71
C VAL A 328 3.22 3.85 16.21
N ALA A 329 4.30 3.94 16.96
CA ALA A 329 4.27 3.77 18.41
C ALA A 329 3.33 4.78 19.11
N PHE A 330 3.15 5.99 18.58
CA PHE A 330 2.26 6.98 19.18
C PHE A 330 0.78 6.55 19.16
N PRO A 331 0.15 6.18 18.04
CA PRO A 331 -1.21 5.65 18.06
C PRO A 331 -1.32 4.33 18.84
N VAL A 332 -0.31 3.47 18.81
CA VAL A 332 -0.28 2.22 19.61
C VAL A 332 -0.26 2.54 21.12
N ALA A 333 0.59 3.47 21.55
CA ALA A 333 0.65 3.92 22.95
C ALA A 333 -0.69 4.52 23.41
N TRP A 334 -1.36 5.29 22.57
CA TRP A 334 -2.71 5.78 22.84
C TRP A 334 -3.73 4.64 23.03
N ILE A 335 -3.69 3.63 22.18
CA ILE A 335 -4.55 2.45 22.27
C ILE A 335 -4.30 1.71 23.59
N PHE A 336 -3.03 1.49 23.96
CA PHE A 336 -2.63 0.81 25.18
C PHE A 336 -3.02 1.59 26.44
N LEU A 337 -2.75 2.91 26.45
CA LEU A 337 -3.12 3.81 27.55
C LEU A 337 -4.64 3.85 27.75
N SER A 338 -5.39 3.97 26.66
CA SER A 338 -6.86 3.97 26.70
C SER A 338 -7.42 2.69 27.32
N LYS A 339 -6.83 1.54 26.98
CA LYS A 339 -7.23 0.25 27.57
C LYS A 339 -6.90 0.17 29.04
N LEU A 340 -5.70 0.61 29.43
CA LEU A 340 -5.26 0.63 30.82
C LEU A 340 -6.20 1.47 31.69
N ILE A 341 -6.56 2.69 31.24
CA ILE A 341 -7.47 3.58 31.93
C ILE A 341 -8.88 2.98 32.03
N ARG A 342 -9.39 2.37 30.97
CA ARG A 342 -10.71 1.69 31.01
C ARG A 342 -10.75 0.58 32.04
N VAL A 343 -9.73 -0.29 32.06
CA VAL A 343 -9.64 -1.37 33.05
C VAL A 343 -9.47 -0.86 34.46
N GLY A 344 -8.71 0.23 34.66
CA GLY A 344 -8.56 0.89 35.98
C GLY A 344 -9.88 1.49 36.52
N ARG A 345 -10.68 2.13 35.64
CA ARG A 345 -11.97 2.73 36.01
C ARG A 345 -13.04 1.69 36.36
N THR A 346 -13.12 0.57 35.65
CA THR A 346 -14.06 -0.51 35.98
C THR A 346 -13.79 -1.19 37.31
N LYS A 347 -12.58 -1.05 37.88
CA LYS A 347 -12.28 -1.47 39.27
C LYS A 347 -12.88 -0.54 40.32
N ALA A 348 -13.07 0.75 40.01
CA ALA A 348 -13.61 1.73 40.96
C ALA A 348 -15.14 1.63 41.13
N GLU A 349 -15.85 1.04 40.16
CA GLU A 349 -17.28 0.78 40.25
C GLU A 349 -17.53 -0.50 41.09
N LYS A 350 -17.83 -0.29 42.37
CA LYS A 350 -18.15 -1.38 43.31
C LYS A 350 -19.36 -2.16 42.83
N GLY A 351 -19.17 -3.42 42.42
CA GLY A 351 -20.27 -4.34 42.11
C GLY A 351 -20.09 -5.19 40.84
N ALA A 352 -19.15 -4.93 39.97
CA ALA A 352 -18.94 -5.73 38.80
C ALA A 352 -18.29 -7.09 39.12
N LYS A 353 -18.95 -8.19 38.73
CA LYS A 353 -18.36 -9.52 38.76
C LYS A 353 -16.99 -9.46 38.09
N LYS A 354 -15.96 -10.00 38.75
CA LYS A 354 -14.52 -10.01 38.45
C LYS A 354 -14.12 -9.46 37.06
N PRO A 355 -13.37 -8.36 36.96
CA PRO A 355 -12.86 -7.89 35.68
C PRO A 355 -12.00 -8.99 35.03
N ALA A 356 -12.26 -9.28 33.76
CA ALA A 356 -11.63 -10.39 33.02
C ALA A 356 -10.08 -10.25 32.93
N LEU A 357 -9.54 -9.05 33.16
CA LEU A 357 -8.10 -8.79 33.18
C LEU A 357 -7.74 -7.84 34.35
N LYS A 358 -6.87 -8.28 35.25
CA LYS A 358 -6.31 -7.42 36.30
C LYS A 358 -5.29 -6.44 35.67
N THR A 359 -5.17 -5.20 36.18
CA THR A 359 -4.18 -4.20 35.71
C THR A 359 -2.76 -4.77 35.63
N ASN A 360 -2.38 -5.61 36.63
CA ASN A 360 -1.08 -6.30 36.62
C ASN A 360 -0.89 -7.23 35.41
N GLY A 361 -1.96 -7.80 34.86
CA GLY A 361 -1.89 -8.60 33.63
C GLY A 361 -1.58 -7.77 32.38
N LEU A 362 -2.08 -6.52 32.31
CA LEU A 362 -1.74 -5.60 31.22
C LEU A 362 -0.27 -5.13 31.31
N ILE A 363 0.20 -4.81 32.54
CA ILE A 363 1.60 -4.40 32.74
C ILE A 363 2.57 -5.51 32.30
N LYS A 364 2.26 -6.78 32.63
CA LYS A 364 3.07 -7.92 32.16
C LYS A 364 3.06 -8.03 30.63
N GLN A 365 1.93 -7.77 29.98
CA GLN A 365 1.85 -7.76 28.52
C GLN A 365 2.65 -6.59 27.92
N PHE A 366 2.64 -5.40 28.54
CA PHE A 366 3.47 -4.26 28.11
C PHE A 366 4.97 -4.56 28.27
N ALA A 367 5.37 -5.22 29.35
CA ALA A 367 6.75 -5.66 29.51
C ALA A 367 7.17 -6.66 28.44
N ALA A 368 6.30 -7.64 28.11
CA ALA A 368 6.55 -8.59 27.03
C ALA A 368 6.60 -7.90 25.66
N PHE A 369 5.74 -6.91 25.41
CA PHE A 369 5.79 -6.06 24.21
C PHE A 369 7.15 -5.35 24.10
N ALA A 370 7.58 -4.66 25.16
CA ALA A 370 8.84 -3.93 25.20
C ALA A 370 10.05 -4.87 24.98
N ALA A 371 10.03 -6.06 25.60
CA ALA A 371 11.08 -7.06 25.44
C ALA A 371 11.26 -7.57 24.01
N VAL A 372 10.25 -7.42 23.15
CA VAL A 372 10.34 -7.76 21.72
C VAL A 372 10.67 -6.55 20.87
N VAL A 373 9.97 -5.43 21.09
CA VAL A 373 10.12 -4.23 20.24
C VAL A 373 11.51 -3.61 20.32
N PHE A 374 12.03 -3.41 21.54
CA PHE A 374 13.31 -2.72 21.70
C PHE A 374 14.49 -3.48 21.09
N PRO A 375 14.67 -4.79 21.33
CA PRO A 375 15.74 -5.53 20.66
C PRO A 375 15.58 -5.52 19.13
N LEU A 376 14.39 -5.77 18.60
CA LEU A 376 14.18 -5.81 17.16
C LEU A 376 14.33 -4.44 16.49
N GLY A 377 13.75 -3.40 17.08
CA GLY A 377 13.69 -2.09 16.45
C GLY A 377 14.94 -1.24 16.61
N LEU A 378 15.71 -1.45 17.69
CA LEU A 378 16.81 -0.55 18.06
C LEU A 378 18.21 -1.14 17.89
N TRP A 379 18.37 -2.46 17.73
CA TRP A 379 19.70 -3.08 17.68
C TRP A 379 20.57 -2.50 16.56
N PHE A 380 20.02 -2.27 15.36
CA PHE A 380 20.80 -1.77 14.22
C PHE A 380 21.26 -0.31 14.41
N PRO A 381 20.38 0.66 14.75
CA PRO A 381 20.85 1.99 15.05
C PRO A 381 21.77 2.06 16.28
N LEU A 382 21.58 1.18 17.29
CA LEU A 382 22.50 1.08 18.41
C LEU A 382 23.87 0.50 18.00
N LYS A 383 23.90 -0.53 17.12
CA LYS A 383 25.14 -1.05 16.54
C LYS A 383 25.93 0.08 15.86
N ASN A 384 25.28 0.89 15.04
CA ASN A 384 25.94 1.98 14.34
C ASN A 384 26.40 3.11 15.28
N LEU A 385 25.60 3.40 16.32
CA LEU A 385 25.99 4.38 17.33
C LEU A 385 27.21 3.91 18.14
N ILE A 386 27.20 2.65 18.59
CA ILE A 386 28.28 2.11 19.45
C ILE A 386 29.56 1.83 18.61
N GLY A 387 29.41 1.25 17.42
CA GLY A 387 30.53 0.86 16.59
C GLY A 387 31.21 2.00 15.85
N TYR A 388 30.42 2.99 15.40
CA TYR A 388 30.91 4.05 14.51
C TYR A 388 30.57 5.47 14.98
N GLY A 389 29.90 5.65 16.12
CA GLY A 389 29.46 6.95 16.61
C GLY A 389 28.39 7.62 15.71
N VAL A 390 27.67 6.84 14.91
CA VAL A 390 26.60 7.36 14.02
C VAL A 390 25.36 7.64 14.84
N PRO A 391 24.83 8.88 14.83
CA PRO A 391 23.61 9.19 15.56
C PRO A 391 22.41 8.33 15.11
N MET A 392 21.56 7.92 16.04
CA MET A 392 20.35 7.11 15.73
C MET A 392 19.39 7.81 14.76
N THR A 393 19.47 9.14 14.67
CA THR A 393 18.66 9.97 13.75
C THR A 393 19.43 10.36 12.49
N TYR A 394 20.52 9.64 12.18
CA TYR A 394 21.31 9.91 11.00
C TYR A 394 20.48 9.69 9.73
N VAL A 395 20.65 10.60 8.79
CA VAL A 395 20.12 10.53 7.42
C VAL A 395 21.26 10.91 6.49
N TYR A 396 21.42 10.19 5.40
CA TYR A 396 22.43 10.48 4.39
C TYR A 396 22.18 11.88 3.80
N ALA A 397 23.22 12.70 3.78
CA ALA A 397 23.13 14.04 3.22
C ALA A 397 23.22 14.00 1.68
N ILE A 398 22.30 14.67 1.01
CA ILE A 398 22.35 14.82 -0.43
C ILE A 398 23.39 15.88 -0.77
N ASP A 399 24.22 15.59 -1.77
CA ASP A 399 25.24 16.52 -2.25
C ASP A 399 24.57 17.76 -2.89
N SER A 400 25.10 18.94 -2.60
CA SER A 400 24.65 20.20 -3.19
C SER A 400 24.78 20.24 -4.72
N SER A 401 25.63 19.39 -5.31
CA SER A 401 25.74 19.22 -6.77
C SER A 401 24.45 18.71 -7.43
N ALA A 402 23.51 18.12 -6.64
CA ALA A 402 22.22 17.68 -7.13
C ALA A 402 21.27 18.83 -7.51
N ASN A 403 21.61 20.09 -7.19
CA ASN A 403 20.81 21.29 -7.47
C ASN A 403 19.34 21.22 -7.01
N MET A 404 19.07 20.53 -5.90
CA MET A 404 17.72 20.33 -5.35
C MET A 404 17.37 21.30 -4.21
N ASP A 405 18.23 22.27 -3.93
CA ASP A 405 18.10 23.17 -2.79
C ASP A 405 16.85 24.05 -2.86
N VAL A 406 16.14 24.17 -1.73
CA VAL A 406 14.95 25.01 -1.57
C VAL A 406 15.01 25.88 -0.30
N TRP A 407 16.19 26.01 0.32
CA TRP A 407 16.40 26.80 1.55
C TRP A 407 16.17 28.30 1.35
N MET A 408 16.29 28.79 0.09
CA MET A 408 16.08 30.20 -0.25
C MET A 408 14.61 30.64 -0.16
N PHE A 409 13.67 29.72 -0.17
CA PHE A 409 12.25 30.05 -0.07
C PHE A 409 11.82 30.20 1.40
N SER A 410 11.02 31.23 1.69
CA SER A 410 10.52 31.50 3.03
C SER A 410 9.60 30.35 3.54
N PRO A 411 9.48 30.16 4.86
CA PRO A 411 8.56 29.16 5.41
C PRO A 411 7.12 29.30 4.91
N MET A 412 6.67 30.53 4.67
CA MET A 412 5.32 30.79 4.15
C MET A 412 5.15 30.31 2.71
N GLN A 413 6.14 30.51 1.85
CA GLN A 413 6.13 29.97 0.48
C GLN A 413 6.19 28.45 0.50
N ARG A 414 7.02 27.87 1.36
CA ARG A 414 7.19 26.43 1.47
C ARG A 414 5.94 25.71 2.01
N LEU A 415 5.11 26.38 2.82
CA LEU A 415 3.90 25.78 3.38
C LEU A 415 2.61 26.19 2.67
N LEU A 416 2.43 27.47 2.34
CA LEU A 416 1.12 28.02 1.99
C LEU A 416 1.01 28.60 0.59
N LEU A 417 2.11 29.05 -0.01
CA LEU A 417 2.08 29.85 -1.24
C LEU A 417 2.85 29.19 -2.40
N PRO A 418 2.28 28.14 -3.03
CA PRO A 418 2.90 27.61 -4.25
C PRO A 418 2.83 28.65 -5.39
N SER A 419 3.81 28.67 -6.26
CA SER A 419 3.75 29.49 -7.47
C SER A 419 2.76 28.91 -8.48
N ALA A 420 2.24 29.78 -9.37
CA ALA A 420 1.35 29.31 -10.44
C ALA A 420 2.05 28.32 -11.38
N GLU A 421 3.35 28.45 -11.55
CA GLU A 421 4.16 27.55 -12.38
C GLU A 421 4.23 26.15 -11.79
N LEU A 422 4.44 26.03 -10.48
CA LEU A 422 4.39 24.74 -9.79
C LEU A 422 3.04 24.04 -9.93
N ILE A 423 1.94 24.80 -9.93
CA ILE A 423 0.59 24.22 -10.10
C ILE A 423 0.35 23.77 -11.55
N LYS A 424 0.87 24.50 -12.54
CA LYS A 424 0.71 24.16 -13.96
C LYS A 424 1.41 22.86 -14.35
N ASN A 425 2.60 22.59 -13.76
CA ASN A 425 3.29 21.33 -13.97
C ASN A 425 2.78 20.28 -12.99
N PRO A 426 2.16 19.18 -13.46
CA PRO A 426 1.64 18.15 -12.57
C PRO A 426 2.73 17.29 -11.93
N PHE A 427 3.93 17.25 -12.51
CA PHE A 427 5.05 16.45 -12.05
C PHE A 427 5.96 17.23 -11.12
N ILE A 428 6.73 16.51 -10.30
CA ILE A 428 7.75 17.13 -9.46
C ILE A 428 8.83 17.79 -10.35
N MET A 429 9.27 18.98 -9.98
CA MET A 429 10.34 19.69 -10.66
C MET A 429 11.58 19.69 -9.78
N GLU A 430 12.69 19.20 -10.32
CA GLU A 430 14.00 19.15 -9.67
C GLU A 430 15.10 19.60 -10.61
N GLY A 431 16.05 20.37 -10.09
CA GLY A 431 17.21 20.83 -10.83
C GLY A 431 17.21 22.33 -11.13
N ALA A 432 18.18 22.78 -11.94
CA ALA A 432 18.52 24.18 -12.16
C ALA A 432 17.39 25.07 -12.74
N ALA A 433 16.40 24.49 -13.39
CA ALA A 433 15.29 25.23 -14.03
C ALA A 433 14.13 25.59 -13.09
N GLY A 434 14.14 25.10 -11.87
CA GLY A 434 13.13 25.37 -10.84
C GLY A 434 12.84 24.14 -9.99
N ASN A 435 12.84 24.34 -8.69
CA ASN A 435 12.59 23.28 -7.71
C ASN A 435 11.19 23.42 -7.13
N ASP A 436 10.50 22.31 -6.95
CA ASP A 436 9.29 22.27 -6.16
C ASP A 436 9.62 22.57 -4.70
N PHE A 437 9.37 23.79 -4.28
CA PHE A 437 9.67 24.28 -2.93
C PHE A 437 8.48 24.16 -1.97
N ASN A 438 7.26 24.02 -2.49
CA ASN A 438 6.08 23.92 -1.64
C ASN A 438 5.87 22.47 -1.18
N ILE A 439 6.03 22.25 0.13
CA ILE A 439 6.03 20.92 0.75
C ILE A 439 4.74 20.15 0.44
N PHE A 440 3.58 20.78 0.61
CA PHE A 440 2.30 20.07 0.42
C PHE A 440 2.04 19.72 -1.04
N LEU A 441 2.37 20.63 -1.96
CA LEU A 441 2.21 20.37 -3.39
C LEU A 441 3.19 19.30 -3.88
N ALA A 442 4.45 19.33 -3.42
CA ALA A 442 5.45 18.31 -3.74
C ALA A 442 5.03 16.94 -3.22
N ILE A 443 4.53 16.84 -1.99
CA ILE A 443 3.99 15.61 -1.43
C ILE A 443 2.80 15.09 -2.27
N VAL A 444 1.90 15.95 -2.72
CA VAL A 444 0.77 15.53 -3.58
C VAL A 444 1.28 15.02 -4.93
N LYS A 445 2.21 15.73 -5.57
CA LYS A 445 2.79 15.33 -6.86
C LYS A 445 3.52 13.99 -6.76
N THR A 446 4.38 13.82 -5.76
CA THR A 446 5.10 12.57 -5.53
C THR A 446 4.15 11.41 -5.18
N GLY A 447 3.06 11.66 -4.46
CA GLY A 447 2.02 10.67 -4.19
C GLY A 447 1.24 10.23 -5.43
N LEU A 448 1.16 11.08 -6.46
CA LEU A 448 0.48 10.78 -7.72
C LEU A 448 1.40 10.16 -8.77
N PHE A 449 2.63 10.64 -8.91
CA PHE A 449 3.49 10.36 -10.07
C PHE A 449 4.91 9.94 -9.68
N ASP A 450 5.17 9.78 -8.38
CA ASP A 450 6.52 9.59 -7.89
C ASP A 450 7.43 10.79 -8.26
N GLU A 451 8.74 10.60 -8.33
CA GLU A 451 9.71 11.59 -8.79
C GLU A 451 9.90 11.53 -10.32
N ARG A 452 8.84 11.17 -11.06
CA ARG A 452 8.91 10.96 -12.52
C ARG A 452 8.25 12.08 -13.29
N GLN A 453 8.87 12.42 -14.41
CA GLN A 453 8.34 13.37 -15.38
C GLN A 453 7.96 12.62 -16.66
N TYR A 454 6.91 13.09 -17.32
CA TYR A 454 6.39 12.48 -18.54
C TYR A 454 6.17 13.55 -19.59
N GLU A 455 6.56 13.27 -20.83
CA GLU A 455 6.47 14.23 -21.93
C GLU A 455 5.24 14.03 -22.81
N SER A 456 4.58 12.89 -22.72
CA SER A 456 3.39 12.59 -23.53
C SER A 456 2.26 13.59 -23.25
N PRO A 457 1.70 14.28 -24.26
CA PRO A 457 0.58 15.21 -24.07
C PRO A 457 -0.63 14.54 -23.39
N TYR A 458 -0.90 13.28 -23.72
CA TYR A 458 -1.96 12.50 -23.07
C TYR A 458 -1.69 12.33 -21.57
N MET A 459 -0.47 11.90 -21.20
CA MET A 459 -0.10 11.70 -19.81
C MET A 459 -0.14 13.02 -19.02
N ILE A 460 0.34 14.11 -19.62
CA ILE A 460 0.27 15.44 -19.01
C ILE A 460 -1.18 15.86 -18.77
N ALA A 461 -2.08 15.61 -19.73
CA ALA A 461 -3.49 15.94 -19.59
C ALA A 461 -4.15 15.14 -18.46
N VAL A 462 -3.96 13.82 -18.42
CA VAL A 462 -4.48 12.95 -17.36
C VAL A 462 -3.87 13.33 -16.01
N ALA A 463 -2.56 13.59 -15.95
CA ALA A 463 -1.88 14.01 -14.73
C ALA A 463 -2.41 15.33 -14.17
N ARG A 464 -2.71 16.30 -15.02
CA ARG A 464 -3.35 17.57 -14.57
C ARG A 464 -4.73 17.31 -13.96
N ILE A 465 -5.54 16.45 -14.56
CA ILE A 465 -6.84 16.06 -14.00
C ILE A 465 -6.63 15.38 -12.64
N MET A 466 -5.68 14.46 -12.52
CA MET A 466 -5.37 13.78 -11.26
C MET A 466 -4.92 14.77 -10.17
N LEU A 467 -4.07 15.72 -10.51
CA LEU A 467 -3.61 16.75 -9.56
C LEU A 467 -4.79 17.61 -9.08
N VAL A 468 -5.65 18.06 -9.98
CA VAL A 468 -6.88 18.82 -9.63
C VAL A 468 -7.79 17.99 -8.73
N LEU A 469 -8.03 16.71 -9.07
CA LEU A 469 -8.86 15.83 -8.25
C LEU A 469 -8.25 15.63 -6.85
N ALA A 470 -6.93 15.48 -6.74
CA ALA A 470 -6.25 15.35 -5.45
C ALA A 470 -6.39 16.63 -4.61
N ILE A 471 -6.22 17.81 -5.21
CA ILE A 471 -6.40 19.10 -4.54
C ILE A 471 -7.86 19.27 -4.05
N ILE A 472 -8.85 18.87 -4.83
CA ILE A 472 -10.26 18.89 -4.43
C ILE A 472 -10.55 17.86 -3.33
N LEU A 473 -9.93 16.68 -3.42
CA LEU A 473 -10.17 15.59 -2.48
C LEU A 473 -9.70 15.94 -1.06
N ILE A 474 -8.58 16.65 -0.91
CA ILE A 474 -8.02 17.03 0.39
C ILE A 474 -9.05 17.75 1.29
N PRO A 475 -9.66 18.89 0.91
CA PRO A 475 -10.63 19.56 1.77
C PRO A 475 -11.89 18.71 2.00
N VAL A 476 -12.33 17.91 1.03
CA VAL A 476 -13.49 17.01 1.20
C VAL A 476 -13.20 15.95 2.26
N VAL A 477 -11.99 15.37 2.27
CA VAL A 477 -11.54 14.42 3.30
C VAL A 477 -11.41 15.10 4.66
N ILE A 478 -10.86 16.32 4.73
CA ILE A 478 -10.76 17.08 5.98
C ILE A 478 -12.15 17.32 6.56
N ILE A 479 -13.12 17.73 5.74
CA ILE A 479 -14.52 17.90 6.17
C ILE A 479 -15.09 16.57 6.70
N ALA A 480 -14.82 15.46 6.02
CA ALA A 480 -15.27 14.14 6.45
C ALA A 480 -14.64 13.75 7.79
N ALA A 481 -13.34 13.99 7.97
CA ALA A 481 -12.59 13.73 9.19
C ALA A 481 -13.14 14.53 10.39
N VAL A 482 -13.32 15.84 10.21
CA VAL A 482 -13.84 16.74 11.27
C VAL A 482 -15.27 16.37 11.66
N ARG A 483 -16.17 16.19 10.68
CA ARG A 483 -17.57 15.78 10.94
C ARG A 483 -17.64 14.40 11.61
N GLY A 484 -16.82 13.46 11.13
CA GLY A 484 -16.72 12.13 11.74
C GLY A 484 -16.22 12.19 13.18
N ALA A 485 -15.21 13.01 13.47
CA ALA A 485 -14.68 13.22 14.80
C ALA A 485 -15.75 13.85 15.73
N ALA A 486 -16.43 14.90 15.29
CA ALA A 486 -17.49 15.58 16.04
C ALA A 486 -18.63 14.62 16.40
N LYS A 487 -19.11 13.80 15.45
CA LYS A 487 -20.14 12.80 15.70
C LYS A 487 -19.68 11.77 16.73
N ARG A 488 -18.50 11.17 16.55
CA ARG A 488 -17.96 10.17 17.48
C ARG A 488 -17.75 10.72 18.87
N TYR A 489 -17.31 11.97 18.99
CA TYR A 489 -17.19 12.65 20.28
C TYR A 489 -18.56 12.81 20.96
N LYS A 490 -19.58 13.19 20.22
CA LYS A 490 -20.97 13.27 20.72
C LYS A 490 -21.48 11.88 21.13
N ASP A 491 -21.32 10.86 20.27
CA ASP A 491 -21.80 9.49 20.53
C ASP A 491 -21.08 8.83 21.71
N SER A 492 -19.83 9.23 21.99
CA SER A 492 -19.08 8.79 23.18
C SER A 492 -19.53 9.46 24.48
N GLY A 493 -20.58 10.26 24.47
CA GLY A 493 -21.02 11.06 25.61
C GLY A 493 -20.01 12.14 26.00
N ARG A 494 -19.26 12.68 25.02
CA ARG A 494 -18.17 13.67 25.16
C ARG A 494 -17.00 13.16 25.99
N LYS A 495 -16.79 11.84 26.03
CA LYS A 495 -15.67 11.21 26.75
C LYS A 495 -14.53 10.89 25.78
N LEU A 496 -13.33 11.40 26.06
CA LEU A 496 -12.14 11.18 25.24
C LEU A 496 -11.83 9.69 25.02
N PHE A 497 -11.83 8.91 26.11
CA PHE A 497 -11.59 7.47 26.06
C PHE A 497 -12.77 6.64 25.52
N GLY A 498 -13.90 7.26 25.16
CA GLY A 498 -15.01 6.64 24.45
C GLY A 498 -14.80 6.57 22.94
N ASN A 499 -13.82 7.31 22.40
CA ASN A 499 -13.50 7.36 20.96
C ASN A 499 -12.02 7.01 20.69
N THR A 500 -11.52 5.95 21.34
CA THR A 500 -10.10 5.55 21.28
C THR A 500 -9.62 5.34 19.85
N GLU A 501 -10.38 4.62 19.03
CA GLU A 501 -10.01 4.27 17.66
C GLU A 501 -9.98 5.52 16.75
N GLY A 502 -10.98 6.39 16.90
CA GLY A 502 -11.03 7.65 16.12
C GLY A 502 -9.84 8.56 16.42
N ILE A 503 -9.47 8.68 17.71
CA ILE A 503 -8.31 9.48 18.13
C ILE A 503 -7.01 8.83 17.68
N ALA A 504 -6.90 7.50 17.73
CA ALA A 504 -5.72 6.78 17.22
C ALA A 504 -5.44 7.12 15.74
N MET A 505 -6.48 7.28 14.89
CA MET A 505 -6.30 7.66 13.50
C MET A 505 -5.83 9.12 13.32
N TRP A 506 -6.25 10.03 14.19
CA TRP A 506 -5.72 11.39 14.20
C TRP A 506 -4.27 11.44 14.68
N ILE A 507 -3.93 10.66 15.72
CA ILE A 507 -2.56 10.52 16.17
C ILE A 507 -1.68 9.90 15.08
N LEU A 508 -2.17 8.87 14.38
CA LEU A 508 -1.47 8.28 13.24
C LEU A 508 -1.12 9.34 12.19
N ALA A 509 -2.11 10.13 11.77
CA ALA A 509 -1.88 11.19 10.79
C ALA A 509 -0.86 12.22 11.29
N ALA A 510 -1.03 12.71 12.52
CA ALA A 510 -0.10 13.67 13.13
C ALA A 510 1.32 13.12 13.24
N SER A 511 1.46 11.83 13.61
CA SER A 511 2.75 11.15 13.80
C SER A 511 3.58 11.01 12.53
N PHE A 512 2.99 11.13 11.36
CA PHE A 512 3.70 11.09 10.09
C PHE A 512 3.78 12.47 9.42
N VAL A 513 2.71 13.27 9.46
CA VAL A 513 2.69 14.60 8.82
C VAL A 513 3.60 15.60 9.55
N ILE A 514 3.57 15.64 10.89
CA ILE A 514 4.37 16.60 11.65
C ILE A 514 5.87 16.35 11.48
N PRO A 515 6.38 15.11 11.69
CA PRO A 515 7.79 14.82 11.45
C PRO A 515 8.23 15.07 10.01
N GLU A 516 7.36 14.81 9.03
CA GLU A 516 7.67 15.09 7.62
C GLU A 516 7.86 16.58 7.36
N ILE A 517 7.00 17.44 7.88
CA ILE A 517 7.17 18.89 7.78
C ILE A 517 8.49 19.33 8.44
N VAL A 518 8.79 18.80 9.64
CA VAL A 518 10.04 19.08 10.35
C VAL A 518 11.25 18.61 9.53
N PHE A 519 11.16 17.41 8.94
CA PHE A 519 12.19 16.83 8.09
C PHE A 519 12.48 17.72 6.87
N CYS A 520 11.44 18.17 6.16
CA CYS A 520 11.58 19.08 5.01
C CYS A 520 12.25 20.41 5.38
N PHE A 521 12.03 20.93 6.60
CA PHE A 521 12.72 22.14 7.06
C PHE A 521 14.17 21.87 7.48
N LYS A 522 14.45 20.72 8.05
CA LYS A 522 15.80 20.33 8.47
C LYS A 522 16.69 19.99 7.27
N TYR A 523 16.11 19.38 6.24
CA TYR A 523 16.77 19.01 4.99
C TYR A 523 16.05 19.71 3.84
N PRO A 524 16.40 20.98 3.55
CA PRO A 524 15.66 21.83 2.62
C PRO A 524 16.02 21.54 1.16
N VAL A 525 15.71 20.31 0.71
CA VAL A 525 15.87 19.83 -0.67
C VAL A 525 14.54 19.31 -1.19
N THR A 526 14.30 19.36 -2.50
CA THR A 526 13.01 18.99 -3.12
C THR A 526 12.62 17.55 -2.79
N CYS A 527 13.53 16.59 -2.90
CA CYS A 527 13.27 15.17 -2.64
C CYS A 527 12.97 14.85 -1.16
N SER A 528 13.18 15.79 -0.22
CA SER A 528 12.73 15.62 1.17
C SER A 528 11.22 15.65 1.29
N ALA A 529 10.50 16.31 0.39
CA ALA A 529 9.05 16.42 0.41
C ALA A 529 8.40 15.29 -0.42
N SER A 530 8.36 14.07 0.11
CA SER A 530 7.85 12.92 -0.61
C SER A 530 6.68 12.23 0.12
N PHE A 531 5.67 11.82 -0.65
CA PHE A 531 4.50 11.11 -0.14
C PHE A 531 4.85 9.78 0.55
N ARG A 532 5.95 9.13 0.16
CA ARG A 532 6.42 7.87 0.77
C ARG A 532 6.59 7.98 2.29
N TYR A 533 6.94 9.15 2.81
CA TYR A 533 7.11 9.36 4.25
C TYR A 533 5.79 9.47 5.01
N ILE A 534 4.70 9.88 4.33
CA ILE A 534 3.36 9.98 4.92
C ILE A 534 2.38 8.93 4.37
N ALA A 535 2.83 7.93 3.63
CA ALA A 535 1.98 6.88 3.06
C ALA A 535 1.02 6.19 4.09
N PRO A 536 1.39 6.02 5.39
CA PRO A 536 0.45 5.55 6.40
C PRO A 536 -0.83 6.37 6.54
N LEU A 537 -0.83 7.64 6.10
CA LEU A 537 -2.01 8.51 6.09
C LEU A 537 -3.16 7.92 5.24
N LEU A 538 -2.87 7.09 4.24
CA LEU A 538 -3.89 6.42 3.42
C LEU A 538 -4.90 5.65 4.28
N ILE A 539 -4.46 5.02 5.37
CA ILE A 539 -5.33 4.27 6.28
C ILE A 539 -6.27 5.23 7.05
N ALA A 540 -5.73 6.36 7.52
CA ALA A 540 -6.53 7.36 8.22
C ALA A 540 -7.56 8.03 7.29
N VAL A 541 -7.16 8.38 6.06
CA VAL A 541 -8.04 8.95 5.02
C VAL A 541 -9.18 7.99 4.69
N ALA A 542 -8.86 6.72 4.47
CA ALA A 542 -9.87 5.68 4.20
C ALA A 542 -10.84 5.51 5.38
N PHE A 543 -10.34 5.56 6.61
CA PHE A 543 -11.16 5.49 7.80
C PHE A 543 -12.10 6.70 7.96
N TRP A 544 -11.60 7.93 7.78
CA TRP A 544 -12.42 9.14 7.90
C TRP A 544 -13.51 9.18 6.83
N SER A 545 -13.13 8.91 5.58
CA SER A 545 -14.05 8.88 4.45
C SER A 545 -15.07 7.76 4.58
N GLY A 546 -14.63 6.55 4.93
CA GLY A 546 -15.49 5.40 5.17
C GLY A 546 -16.47 5.64 6.33
N SER A 547 -16.03 6.30 7.39
CA SER A 547 -16.90 6.68 8.50
C SER A 547 -17.97 7.68 8.08
N ALA A 548 -17.60 8.69 7.28
CA ALA A 548 -18.57 9.67 6.75
C ALA A 548 -19.58 9.00 5.82
N MET A 549 -19.13 8.14 4.92
CA MET A 549 -20.01 7.39 4.01
C MET A 549 -20.96 6.47 4.77
N LYS A 550 -20.47 5.71 5.76
CA LYS A 550 -21.29 4.85 6.61
C LYS A 550 -22.33 5.64 7.40
N ASN A 551 -21.91 6.74 8.04
CA ASN A 551 -22.83 7.58 8.81
C ASN A 551 -23.93 8.21 7.94
N ALA A 552 -23.68 8.41 6.63
CA ALA A 552 -24.67 8.91 5.69
C ALA A 552 -25.75 7.88 5.32
N GLU A 553 -25.51 6.60 5.57
CA GLU A 553 -26.47 5.50 5.36
C GLU A 553 -27.50 5.39 6.51
N GLU A 554 -27.28 6.09 7.62
CA GLU A 554 -28.22 6.12 8.75
C GLU A 554 -29.51 6.88 8.35
N LYS A 555 -30.66 6.41 8.84
CA LYS A 555 -31.98 7.00 8.51
C LYS A 555 -32.06 8.49 8.87
N GLU A 556 -31.44 8.87 9.99
CA GLU A 556 -31.43 10.24 10.53
C GLU A 556 -30.30 11.12 9.96
N ALA A 557 -29.57 10.62 8.96
CA ALA A 557 -28.45 11.37 8.38
C ALA A 557 -28.96 12.64 7.68
N GLY A 558 -28.43 13.79 8.09
CA GLY A 558 -28.75 15.08 7.50
C GLY A 558 -28.32 15.19 6.04
N LYS A 559 -29.00 16.05 5.26
CA LYS A 559 -28.77 16.27 3.81
C LYS A 559 -27.28 16.54 3.50
N GLY A 560 -26.60 17.36 4.31
CA GLY A 560 -25.19 17.70 4.09
C GLY A 560 -24.23 16.51 4.23
N LEU A 561 -24.54 15.51 5.08
CA LEU A 561 -23.73 14.30 5.22
C LEU A 561 -23.97 13.34 4.05
N ARG A 562 -25.20 13.26 3.55
CA ARG A 562 -25.53 12.48 2.34
C ARG A 562 -24.83 13.04 1.10
N ILE A 563 -24.82 14.37 0.93
CA ILE A 563 -24.10 15.04 -0.16
C ILE A 563 -22.59 14.72 -0.04
N LEU A 564 -21.99 14.88 1.15
CA LEU A 564 -20.58 14.56 1.39
C LEU A 564 -20.26 13.11 1.01
N SER A 565 -21.12 12.15 1.37
CA SER A 565 -20.95 10.74 1.01
C SER A 565 -20.97 10.53 -0.51
N VAL A 566 -21.87 11.18 -1.23
CA VAL A 566 -21.92 11.10 -2.70
C VAL A 566 -20.66 11.72 -3.30
N CYS A 567 -20.26 12.91 -2.84
CA CYS A 567 -19.02 13.56 -3.30
C CYS A 567 -17.79 12.65 -3.10
N LEU A 568 -17.64 12.02 -1.92
CA LEU A 568 -16.54 11.09 -1.66
C LEU A 568 -16.55 9.88 -2.60
N LYS A 569 -17.72 9.27 -2.83
CA LYS A 569 -17.87 8.12 -3.73
C LYS A 569 -17.51 8.49 -5.17
N VAL A 570 -18.00 9.63 -5.65
CA VAL A 570 -17.73 10.14 -7.00
C VAL A 570 -16.23 10.47 -7.15
N LEU A 571 -15.66 11.23 -6.22
CA LEU A 571 -14.23 11.61 -6.27
C LEU A 571 -13.32 10.40 -6.20
N PHE A 572 -13.59 9.42 -5.34
CA PHE A 572 -12.79 8.18 -5.28
C PHE A 572 -12.94 7.36 -6.56
N GLY A 573 -14.14 7.30 -7.15
CA GLY A 573 -14.37 6.64 -8.43
C GLY A 573 -13.60 7.31 -9.58
N LEU A 574 -13.69 8.63 -9.69
CA LEU A 574 -12.94 9.40 -10.71
C LEU A 574 -11.43 9.30 -10.50
N PHE A 575 -10.97 9.40 -9.26
CA PHE A 575 -9.55 9.26 -8.94
C PHE A 575 -9.02 7.88 -9.33
N ALA A 576 -9.74 6.81 -8.99
CA ALA A 576 -9.40 5.45 -9.38
C ALA A 576 -9.41 5.26 -10.91
N LEU A 577 -10.40 5.83 -11.61
CA LEU A 577 -10.46 5.80 -13.08
C LEU A 577 -9.23 6.49 -13.68
N MET A 578 -8.90 7.69 -13.21
CA MET A 578 -7.72 8.42 -13.71
C MET A 578 -6.42 7.67 -13.41
N THR A 579 -6.31 6.99 -12.25
CA THR A 579 -5.17 6.13 -11.93
C THR A 579 -5.04 4.98 -12.92
N VAL A 580 -6.14 4.31 -13.27
CA VAL A 580 -6.14 3.23 -14.28
C VAL A 580 -5.77 3.78 -15.66
N LEU A 581 -6.28 4.95 -16.03
CA LEU A 581 -5.92 5.60 -17.30
C LEU A 581 -4.45 6.02 -17.35
N PHE A 582 -3.88 6.49 -16.24
CA PHE A 582 -2.50 6.96 -16.19
C PHE A 582 -1.50 5.80 -16.12
N TYR A 583 -1.73 4.81 -15.26
CA TYR A 583 -0.82 3.66 -15.04
C TYR A 583 -1.16 2.45 -15.91
N GLY A 584 -2.14 2.56 -16.78
CA GLY A 584 -2.47 1.50 -17.72
C GLY A 584 -1.43 1.37 -18.84
N PRO A 585 -1.33 0.20 -19.51
CA PRO A 585 -0.28 -0.09 -20.49
C PRO A 585 -0.22 0.89 -21.66
N PHE A 586 -1.36 1.44 -22.09
CA PHE A 586 -1.38 2.40 -23.21
C PHE A 586 -0.59 3.69 -22.92
N THR A 587 -0.54 4.11 -21.66
CA THR A 587 0.21 5.29 -21.24
C THR A 587 1.70 5.00 -21.16
N GLN A 588 2.09 3.87 -20.57
CA GLN A 588 3.49 3.45 -20.50
C GLN A 588 4.07 3.21 -21.89
N TYR A 589 3.25 2.65 -22.78
CA TYR A 589 3.63 2.43 -24.17
C TYR A 589 3.94 3.73 -24.93
N ALA A 590 3.14 4.76 -24.80
CA ALA A 590 3.43 6.05 -25.41
C ALA A 590 4.77 6.63 -24.95
N PHE A 591 5.16 6.38 -23.70
CA PHE A 591 6.45 6.79 -23.14
C PHE A 591 7.62 5.98 -23.70
N VAL A 592 7.54 4.65 -23.71
CA VAL A 592 8.58 3.75 -24.28
C VAL A 592 8.81 4.06 -25.76
N TRP A 593 7.73 4.37 -26.49
CA TRP A 593 7.83 4.74 -27.89
C TRP A 593 8.58 6.06 -28.11
N GLN A 594 8.30 7.08 -27.31
CA GLN A 594 9.00 8.35 -27.44
C GLN A 594 10.49 8.22 -27.10
N THR A 595 10.85 7.38 -26.13
CA THR A 595 12.25 7.12 -25.78
C THR A 595 12.97 6.30 -26.83
N LEU A 596 12.29 5.34 -27.48
CA LEU A 596 12.87 4.50 -28.54
C LEU A 596 12.99 5.22 -29.91
N ILE A 597 12.14 6.23 -30.17
CA ILE A 597 12.19 6.98 -31.44
C ILE A 597 13.20 8.13 -31.35
N ARG A 598 13.51 8.64 -30.14
CA ARG A 598 14.49 9.70 -29.93
C ARG A 598 15.92 9.21 -29.65
N GLY A 599 16.13 7.93 -29.38
CA GLY A 599 17.45 7.28 -29.28
C GLY A 599 17.82 6.62 -30.58
#